data_adb39f5a96bc2869a6553a5b8f45dd2e
#
_entry.id   adb39f5a96bc2869a6553a5b8f45dd2e
#
_cell.length_a   1.000
_cell.length_b   1.000
_cell.length_c   1.000
_cell.angle_alpha   90.00
_cell.angle_beta   90.00
_cell.angle_gamma   90.00
#
_symmetry.space_group_name_H-M   'P 1'
#
loop_
_entity.id
_entity.type
_entity.pdbx_description
1 polymer ?
#
loop_
_entity_poly.entity_id
_entity_poly.type
_entity_poly.pdbx_seq_one_letter_code
_entity_poly.pdbx_strand_id
1 'polypeptide(L)'
;DFSTLENLTRSNPFSARASAQQLVKYNYIQEAIELYKIAEAVQPNVRTAFERGQLHAELGQYEAQYEAYLLAAQQNSGYLKSIKARIANNLSDDPKGIHNTAVKKVLYNAIKKSPDPLIEQLLLFVLRQEGSFDRAFSFMQSRYDGSTSIQPFLQVLREAREANADDVAEEIGNFLLTQKTALSQQRGTNTVLLELGKCHEKTKNHAAIFE
;
A
#
# COMPACT_ATOMS: atom_id res chain seq x y z
N ASP A 1 -18.81 9.43 32.60
CA ASP A 1 -19.91 9.25 31.66
C ASP A 1 -19.41 9.62 30.22
N PHE A 2 -19.66 8.73 29.26
CA PHE A 2 -19.19 8.90 27.89
C PHE A 2 -19.81 10.14 27.23
N SER A 3 -21.09 10.43 27.48
CA SER A 3 -21.75 11.62 26.93
C SER A 3 -21.10 12.95 27.36
N THR A 4 -20.49 12.99 28.54
CA THR A 4 -19.71 14.15 28.98
C THR A 4 -18.45 14.32 28.11
N LEU A 5 -17.76 13.23 27.75
CA LEU A 5 -16.59 13.26 26.88
C LEU A 5 -16.95 13.64 25.44
N GLU A 6 -18.10 13.17 24.93
CA GLU A 6 -18.61 13.59 23.62
C GLU A 6 -18.88 15.10 23.59
N ASN A 7 -19.57 15.65 24.59
CA ASN A 7 -19.87 17.07 24.67
C ASN A 7 -18.57 17.91 24.80
N LEU A 8 -17.62 17.45 25.59
CA LEU A 8 -16.30 18.07 25.68
C LEU A 8 -15.58 18.05 24.33
N THR A 9 -15.61 16.92 23.63
CA THR A 9 -14.99 16.78 22.30
C THR A 9 -15.66 17.67 21.27
N ARG A 10 -16.97 17.83 21.30
CA ARG A 10 -17.70 18.76 20.41
C ARG A 10 -17.34 20.23 20.67
N SER A 11 -17.16 20.59 21.95
CA SER A 11 -16.78 21.97 22.33
C SER A 11 -15.28 22.24 22.14
N ASN A 12 -14.44 21.23 22.32
CA ASN A 12 -12.98 21.30 22.14
C ASN A 12 -12.45 20.04 21.46
N PRO A 13 -12.49 19.95 20.11
CA PRO A 13 -12.08 18.75 19.39
C PRO A 13 -10.62 18.32 19.62
N PHE A 14 -9.73 19.25 19.98
CA PHE A 14 -8.34 18.93 20.30
C PHE A 14 -8.16 18.10 21.59
N SER A 15 -9.16 18.09 22.48
CA SER A 15 -9.16 17.25 23.68
C SER A 15 -9.34 15.75 23.38
N ALA A 16 -9.83 15.41 22.18
CA ALA A 16 -10.15 14.04 21.80
C ALA A 16 -8.99 13.06 22.00
N ARG A 17 -7.75 13.46 21.69
CA ARG A 17 -6.58 12.56 21.87
C ARG A 17 -6.38 12.16 23.33
N ALA A 18 -6.40 13.12 24.24
CA ALA A 18 -6.21 12.84 25.66
C ALA A 18 -7.35 11.99 26.21
N SER A 19 -8.62 12.33 25.85
CA SER A 19 -9.80 11.59 26.27
C SER A 19 -9.81 10.16 25.72
N ALA A 20 -9.53 9.98 24.43
CA ALA A 20 -9.45 8.68 23.79
C ALA A 20 -8.33 7.81 24.38
N GLN A 21 -7.16 8.36 24.68
CA GLN A 21 -6.08 7.62 25.33
C GLN A 21 -6.49 7.10 26.72
N GLN A 22 -7.27 7.88 27.49
CA GLN A 22 -7.81 7.39 28.77
C GLN A 22 -8.82 6.27 28.56
N LEU A 23 -9.70 6.38 27.57
CA LEU A 23 -10.65 5.32 27.24
C LEU A 23 -9.93 4.03 26.84
N VAL A 24 -8.92 4.10 26.00
CA VAL A 24 -8.08 2.95 25.60
C VAL A 24 -7.43 2.29 26.82
N LYS A 25 -6.88 3.08 27.75
CA LYS A 25 -6.27 2.56 28.99
C LYS A 25 -7.25 1.70 29.81
N TYR A 26 -8.54 2.00 29.76
CA TYR A 26 -9.58 1.25 30.43
C TYR A 26 -10.34 0.28 29.51
N ASN A 27 -9.78 -0.02 28.32
CA ASN A 27 -10.33 -0.94 27.33
C ASN A 27 -11.68 -0.51 26.69
N TYR A 28 -11.98 0.79 26.70
CA TYR A 28 -13.14 1.39 26.00
C TYR A 28 -12.72 1.81 24.58
N ILE A 29 -12.31 0.84 23.77
CA ILE A 29 -11.68 1.09 22.46
C ILE A 29 -12.71 1.66 21.47
N GLN A 30 -13.94 1.14 21.48
CA GLN A 30 -14.99 1.60 20.56
C GLN A 30 -15.38 3.06 20.84
N GLU A 31 -15.47 3.44 22.11
CA GLU A 31 -15.75 4.81 22.54
C GLU A 31 -14.60 5.76 22.18
N ALA A 32 -13.36 5.29 22.27
CA ALA A 32 -12.20 6.08 21.81
C ALA A 32 -12.24 6.36 20.31
N ILE A 33 -12.63 5.37 19.49
CA ILE A 33 -12.83 5.53 18.04
C ILE A 33 -13.92 6.57 17.78
N GLU A 34 -15.01 6.53 18.53
CA GLU A 34 -16.13 7.46 18.34
C GLU A 34 -15.73 8.91 18.68
N LEU A 35 -14.98 9.13 19.78
CA LEU A 35 -14.44 10.47 20.08
C LEU A 35 -13.56 11.02 18.96
N TYR A 36 -12.72 10.17 18.34
CA TYR A 36 -11.91 10.60 17.19
C TYR A 36 -12.77 10.99 15.99
N LYS A 37 -13.83 10.22 15.69
CA LYS A 37 -14.76 10.58 14.60
C LYS A 37 -15.50 11.89 14.88
N ILE A 38 -15.97 12.09 16.11
CA ILE A 38 -16.62 13.34 16.52
C ILE A 38 -15.67 14.52 16.33
N ALA A 39 -14.42 14.39 16.78
CA ALA A 39 -13.43 15.45 16.66
C ALA A 39 -13.13 15.81 15.19
N GLU A 40 -12.94 14.81 14.34
CA GLU A 40 -12.71 15.00 12.90
C GLU A 40 -13.92 15.64 12.20
N ALA A 41 -15.15 15.26 12.59
CA ALA A 41 -16.38 15.81 12.03
C ALA A 41 -16.59 17.29 12.42
N VAL A 42 -16.27 17.66 13.67
CA VAL A 42 -16.40 19.05 14.15
C VAL A 42 -15.28 19.92 13.63
N GLN A 43 -14.05 19.40 13.60
CA GLN A 43 -12.86 20.14 13.23
C GLN A 43 -11.97 19.30 12.31
N PRO A 44 -12.06 19.46 10.97
CA PRO A 44 -11.30 18.67 10.00
C PRO A 44 -9.77 18.75 10.14
N ASN A 45 -9.25 19.77 10.83
CA ASN A 45 -7.81 19.90 11.12
C ASN A 45 -7.33 18.99 12.26
N VAL A 46 -8.24 18.38 13.02
CA VAL A 46 -7.92 17.35 14.01
C VAL A 46 -7.74 16.03 13.27
N ARG A 47 -6.48 15.68 13.01
CA ARG A 47 -6.11 14.51 12.21
C ARG A 47 -5.83 13.32 13.12
N THR A 48 -6.84 12.50 13.38
CA THR A 48 -6.75 11.31 14.26
C THR A 48 -6.96 10.00 13.51
N ALA A 49 -7.03 10.06 12.18
CA ALA A 49 -7.30 8.89 11.35
C ALA A 49 -6.25 7.78 11.53
N PHE A 50 -4.97 8.12 11.76
CA PHE A 50 -3.93 7.13 11.99
C PHE A 50 -4.13 6.38 13.31
N GLU A 51 -4.38 7.10 14.41
CA GLU A 51 -4.68 6.54 15.73
C GLU A 51 -5.96 5.69 15.69
N ARG A 52 -6.99 6.18 15.00
CA ARG A 52 -8.24 5.44 14.79
C ARG A 52 -8.02 4.13 14.05
N GLY A 53 -7.16 4.13 13.03
CA GLY A 53 -6.76 2.91 12.32
C GLY A 53 -6.07 1.89 13.23
N GLN A 54 -5.26 2.33 14.19
CA GLN A 54 -4.65 1.43 15.17
C GLN A 54 -5.71 0.78 16.06
N LEU A 55 -6.68 1.55 16.53
CA LEU A 55 -7.75 1.03 17.37
C LEU A 55 -8.69 0.06 16.62
N HIS A 56 -8.98 0.33 15.35
CA HIS A 56 -9.71 -0.63 14.50
C HIS A 56 -8.96 -1.96 14.36
N ALA A 57 -7.62 -1.92 14.28
CA ALA A 57 -6.81 -3.14 14.24
C ALA A 57 -6.95 -3.98 15.52
N GLU A 58 -6.94 -3.33 16.69
CA GLU A 58 -7.13 -3.99 18.00
C GLU A 58 -8.49 -4.69 18.10
N LEU A 59 -9.52 -4.15 17.43
CA LEU A 59 -10.86 -4.75 17.36
C LEU A 59 -11.02 -5.78 16.23
N GLY A 60 -9.97 -6.07 15.44
CA GLY A 60 -10.05 -6.96 14.28
C GLY A 60 -10.88 -6.39 13.12
N GLN A 61 -11.14 -5.09 13.10
CA GLN A 61 -11.92 -4.39 12.08
C GLN A 61 -11.01 -3.93 10.94
N TYR A 62 -10.46 -4.87 10.18
CA TYR A 62 -9.35 -4.62 9.25
C TYR A 62 -9.72 -3.72 8.07
N GLU A 63 -10.94 -3.79 7.52
CA GLU A 63 -11.35 -2.86 6.47
C GLU A 63 -11.37 -1.42 6.99
N ALA A 64 -11.98 -1.19 8.16
CA ALA A 64 -12.02 0.13 8.79
C ALA A 64 -10.62 0.63 9.18
N GLN A 65 -9.71 -0.27 9.59
CA GLN A 65 -8.31 0.03 9.81
C GLN A 65 -7.66 0.64 8.56
N TYR A 66 -7.79 -0.04 7.41
CA TYR A 66 -7.14 0.40 6.19
C TYR A 66 -7.82 1.63 5.57
N GLU A 67 -9.13 1.80 5.73
CA GLU A 67 -9.83 3.05 5.38
C GLU A 67 -9.29 4.23 6.19
N ALA A 68 -9.12 4.06 7.50
CA ALA A 68 -8.56 5.08 8.36
C ALA A 68 -7.08 5.38 8.02
N TYR A 69 -6.26 4.36 7.72
CA TYR A 69 -4.88 4.57 7.28
C TYR A 69 -4.80 5.28 5.93
N LEU A 70 -5.69 4.96 5.00
CA LEU A 70 -5.75 5.65 3.71
C LEU A 70 -6.08 7.12 3.90
N LEU A 71 -7.09 7.43 4.71
CA LEU A 71 -7.44 8.81 5.07
C LEU A 71 -6.26 9.54 5.73
N ALA A 72 -5.57 8.89 6.67
CA ALA A 72 -4.39 9.47 7.33
C ALA A 72 -3.28 9.80 6.32
N ALA A 73 -3.00 8.91 5.35
CA ALA A 73 -2.01 9.14 4.31
C ALA A 73 -2.39 10.29 3.37
N GLN A 74 -3.67 10.42 3.02
CA GLN A 74 -4.19 11.52 2.22
C GLN A 74 -4.14 12.87 2.96
N GLN A 75 -4.41 12.87 4.27
CA GLN A 75 -4.31 14.06 5.11
C GLN A 75 -2.86 14.50 5.35
N ASN A 76 -1.93 13.56 5.43
CA ASN A 76 -0.51 13.79 5.67
C ASN A 76 0.34 12.64 5.13
N SER A 77 1.04 12.88 4.03
CA SER A 77 1.91 11.89 3.38
C SER A 77 3.06 11.39 4.29
N GLY A 78 3.38 12.09 5.37
CA GLY A 78 4.36 11.64 6.37
C GLY A 78 3.99 10.30 7.02
N TYR A 79 2.70 9.95 7.07
CA TYR A 79 2.26 8.65 7.58
C TYR A 79 2.51 7.48 6.62
N LEU A 80 2.77 7.75 5.33
CA LEU A 80 2.87 6.71 4.30
C LEU A 80 3.93 5.64 4.63
N LYS A 81 5.10 6.05 5.15
CA LYS A 81 6.16 5.12 5.55
C LYS A 81 5.68 4.18 6.66
N SER A 82 5.05 4.71 7.69
CA SER A 82 4.54 3.93 8.83
C SER A 82 3.40 3.00 8.40
N ILE A 83 2.52 3.46 7.52
CA ILE A 83 1.42 2.66 6.97
C ILE A 83 1.97 1.50 6.13
N LYS A 84 2.93 1.75 5.23
CA LYS A 84 3.59 0.70 4.44
C LYS A 84 4.28 -0.34 5.33
N ALA A 85 4.97 0.09 6.37
CA ALA A 85 5.61 -0.83 7.31
C ALA A 85 4.58 -1.73 8.03
N ARG A 86 3.44 -1.18 8.47
CA ARG A 86 2.37 -1.97 9.09
C ARG A 86 1.72 -2.94 8.10
N ILE A 87 1.47 -2.50 6.87
CA ILE A 87 0.96 -3.39 5.81
C ILE A 87 1.96 -4.53 5.57
N ALA A 88 3.26 -4.23 5.40
CA ALA A 88 4.27 -5.24 5.16
C ALA A 88 4.34 -6.26 6.31
N ASN A 89 4.33 -5.82 7.56
CA ASN A 89 4.34 -6.72 8.72
C ASN A 89 3.11 -7.63 8.74
N ASN A 90 1.91 -7.09 8.48
CA ASN A 90 0.68 -7.88 8.45
C ASN A 90 0.65 -8.88 7.27
N LEU A 91 1.31 -8.58 6.16
CA LEU A 91 1.38 -9.45 4.98
C LEU A 91 2.52 -10.47 5.05
N SER A 92 3.57 -10.21 5.85
CA SER A 92 4.70 -11.14 5.99
C SER A 92 4.29 -12.47 6.60
N ASP A 93 3.35 -12.44 7.54
CA ASP A 93 2.90 -13.62 8.27
C ASP A 93 1.83 -14.41 7.50
N ASP A 94 0.97 -13.71 6.74
CA ASP A 94 -0.07 -14.30 5.91
C ASP A 94 -0.33 -13.46 4.64
N PRO A 95 0.45 -13.65 3.56
CA PRO A 95 0.35 -12.83 2.34
C PRO A 95 -0.99 -12.89 1.62
N LYS A 96 -1.77 -13.97 1.83
CA LYS A 96 -3.10 -14.16 1.22
C LYS A 96 -4.24 -14.09 2.22
N GLY A 97 -3.94 -13.75 3.45
CA GLY A 97 -4.89 -13.76 4.56
C GLY A 97 -5.86 -12.58 4.61
N ILE A 98 -6.47 -12.45 5.77
CA ILE A 98 -7.54 -11.48 5.99
C ILE A 98 -7.07 -10.01 5.83
N HIS A 99 -5.84 -9.71 6.25
CA HIS A 99 -5.26 -8.37 6.09
C HIS A 99 -5.07 -8.00 4.64
N ASN A 100 -4.55 -8.94 3.83
CA ASN A 100 -4.35 -8.72 2.41
C ASN A 100 -5.69 -8.52 1.68
N THR A 101 -6.67 -9.35 2.00
CA THR A 101 -8.03 -9.21 1.44
C THR A 101 -8.63 -7.85 1.78
N ALA A 102 -8.55 -7.42 3.04
CA ALA A 102 -9.10 -6.16 3.50
C ALA A 102 -8.40 -4.95 2.86
N VAL A 103 -7.06 -4.91 2.86
CA VAL A 103 -6.32 -3.78 2.28
C VAL A 103 -6.56 -3.64 0.78
N LYS A 104 -6.57 -4.74 0.02
CA LYS A 104 -6.87 -4.70 -1.41
C LYS A 104 -8.28 -4.23 -1.69
N LYS A 105 -9.28 -4.74 -0.94
CA LYS A 105 -10.68 -4.31 -1.08
C LYS A 105 -10.81 -2.80 -0.89
N VAL A 106 -10.20 -2.26 0.16
CA VAL A 106 -10.22 -0.81 0.44
C VAL A 106 -9.56 -0.01 -0.69
N LEU A 107 -8.36 -0.43 -1.13
CA LEU A 107 -7.63 0.28 -2.17
C LEU A 107 -8.33 0.23 -3.53
N TYR A 108 -8.85 -0.94 -3.96
CA TYR A 108 -9.61 -1.04 -5.21
C TYR A 108 -10.89 -0.20 -5.18
N ASN A 109 -11.61 -0.20 -4.06
CA ASN A 109 -12.79 0.64 -3.90
C ASN A 109 -12.46 2.13 -3.97
N ALA A 110 -11.35 2.53 -3.37
CA ALA A 110 -10.89 3.91 -3.38
C ALA A 110 -10.49 4.37 -4.80
N ILE A 111 -9.69 3.57 -5.52
CA ILE A 111 -9.30 3.85 -6.93
C ILE A 111 -10.51 3.96 -7.84
N LYS A 112 -11.50 3.07 -7.66
CA LYS A 112 -12.73 3.10 -8.45
C LYS A 112 -13.56 4.37 -8.24
N LYS A 113 -13.53 4.93 -7.02
CA LYS A 113 -14.24 6.18 -6.69
C LYS A 113 -13.51 7.40 -7.23
N SER A 114 -12.20 7.45 -7.09
CA SER A 114 -11.36 8.56 -7.54
C SER A 114 -9.93 8.09 -7.75
N PRO A 115 -9.39 8.15 -8.98
CA PRO A 115 -7.97 7.91 -9.21
C PRO A 115 -7.12 8.89 -8.37
N ASP A 116 -6.16 8.33 -7.63
CA ASP A 116 -5.26 9.09 -6.76
C ASP A 116 -3.88 8.40 -6.80
N PRO A 117 -2.81 9.10 -7.18
CA PRO A 117 -1.46 8.53 -7.26
C PRO A 117 -0.97 7.89 -5.97
N LEU A 118 -1.39 8.41 -4.80
CA LEU A 118 -1.04 7.84 -3.51
C LEU A 118 -1.70 6.47 -3.32
N ILE A 119 -2.97 6.35 -3.69
CA ILE A 119 -3.72 5.08 -3.58
C ILE A 119 -3.14 4.05 -4.54
N GLU A 120 -2.80 4.45 -5.77
CA GLU A 120 -2.15 3.60 -6.77
C GLU A 120 -0.78 3.11 -6.28
N GLN A 121 0.00 3.99 -5.67
CA GLN A 121 1.29 3.63 -5.07
C GLN A 121 1.13 2.61 -3.93
N LEU A 122 0.09 2.74 -3.11
CA LEU A 122 -0.21 1.78 -2.04
C LEU A 122 -0.67 0.44 -2.61
N LEU A 123 -1.50 0.43 -3.65
CA LEU A 123 -1.93 -0.82 -4.30
C LEU A 123 -0.74 -1.56 -4.91
N LEU A 124 0.12 -0.87 -5.66
CA LEU A 124 1.34 -1.45 -6.20
C LEU A 124 2.24 -2.02 -5.10
N PHE A 125 2.38 -1.29 -3.99
CA PHE A 125 3.14 -1.78 -2.84
C PHE A 125 2.56 -3.09 -2.30
N VAL A 126 1.23 -3.18 -2.11
CA VAL A 126 0.56 -4.39 -1.61
C VAL A 126 0.73 -5.55 -2.59
N LEU A 127 0.50 -5.35 -3.89
CA LEU A 127 0.64 -6.39 -4.91
C LEU A 127 2.07 -6.97 -4.95
N ARG A 128 3.08 -6.11 -4.79
CA ARG A 128 4.49 -6.54 -4.73
C ARG A 128 4.81 -7.30 -3.44
N GLN A 129 4.28 -6.85 -2.29
CA GLN A 129 4.47 -7.55 -1.01
C GLN A 129 3.83 -8.95 -1.00
N GLU A 130 2.72 -9.15 -1.69
CA GLU A 130 2.08 -10.47 -1.82
C GLU A 130 2.68 -11.36 -2.93
N GLY A 131 3.65 -10.84 -3.69
CA GLY A 131 4.27 -11.55 -4.81
C GLY A 131 3.40 -11.63 -6.08
N SER A 132 2.34 -10.83 -6.18
CA SER A 132 1.47 -10.74 -7.38
C SER A 132 2.06 -9.80 -8.43
N PHE A 133 3.25 -10.15 -8.94
CA PHE A 133 3.99 -9.29 -9.89
C PHE A 133 3.27 -9.15 -11.23
N ASP A 134 2.56 -10.18 -11.68
CA ASP A 134 1.70 -10.17 -12.86
C ASP A 134 0.62 -9.10 -12.77
N ARG A 135 -0.06 -9.02 -11.64
CA ARG A 135 -1.09 -8.00 -11.38
C ARG A 135 -0.50 -6.61 -11.23
N ALA A 136 0.66 -6.50 -10.55
CA ALA A 136 1.37 -5.24 -10.43
C ALA A 136 1.77 -4.72 -11.81
N PHE A 137 2.31 -5.59 -12.67
CA PHE A 137 2.67 -5.25 -14.04
C PHE A 137 1.46 -4.82 -14.87
N SER A 138 0.40 -5.63 -14.90
CA SER A 138 -0.84 -5.32 -15.64
C SER A 138 -1.45 -3.98 -15.20
N PHE A 139 -1.44 -3.71 -13.89
CA PHE A 139 -1.92 -2.45 -13.34
C PHE A 139 -1.08 -1.26 -13.82
N MET A 140 0.26 -1.38 -13.77
CA MET A 140 1.16 -0.33 -14.26
C MET A 140 1.04 -0.12 -15.76
N GLN A 141 0.97 -1.22 -16.54
CA GLN A 141 0.85 -1.18 -17.99
C GLN A 141 -0.42 -0.46 -18.44
N SER A 142 -1.56 -0.69 -17.77
CA SER A 142 -2.84 -0.05 -18.08
C SER A 142 -2.83 1.48 -17.90
N ARG A 143 -1.84 2.02 -17.21
CA ARG A 143 -1.68 3.46 -16.91
C ARG A 143 -0.47 4.09 -17.59
N TYR A 144 0.30 3.28 -18.29
CA TYR A 144 1.52 3.75 -18.93
C TYR A 144 1.18 4.47 -20.24
N ASP A 145 1.57 5.72 -20.34
CA ASP A 145 1.33 6.60 -21.50
C ASP A 145 2.59 6.85 -22.35
N GLY A 146 3.69 6.17 -22.04
CA GLY A 146 4.97 6.34 -22.71
C GLY A 146 5.81 7.52 -22.22
N SER A 147 5.26 8.42 -21.42
CA SER A 147 5.94 9.61 -20.88
C SER A 147 6.44 9.42 -19.45
N THR A 148 5.85 8.49 -18.72
CA THR A 148 6.18 8.23 -17.31
C THR A 148 7.48 7.46 -17.15
N SER A 149 8.07 7.53 -15.96
CA SER A 149 9.33 6.84 -15.66
C SER A 149 9.20 5.31 -15.80
N ILE A 150 10.20 4.67 -16.39
CA ILE A 150 10.32 3.21 -16.46
C ILE A 150 10.85 2.59 -15.14
N GLN A 151 11.33 3.39 -14.21
CA GLN A 151 11.91 2.90 -12.94
C GLN A 151 10.98 2.00 -12.13
N PRO A 152 9.67 2.28 -11.98
CA PRO A 152 8.75 1.38 -11.32
C PRO A 152 8.68 -0.01 -11.96
N PHE A 153 8.70 -0.09 -13.30
CA PHE A 153 8.73 -1.37 -14.03
C PHE A 153 10.02 -2.13 -13.78
N LEU A 154 11.17 -1.45 -13.84
CA LEU A 154 12.46 -2.05 -13.53
C LEU A 154 12.52 -2.60 -12.11
N GLN A 155 11.88 -1.92 -11.18
CA GLN A 155 11.80 -2.38 -9.79
C GLN A 155 10.98 -3.67 -9.69
N VAL A 156 9.78 -3.71 -10.30
CA VAL A 156 8.93 -4.92 -10.31
C VAL A 156 9.62 -6.07 -11.01
N LEU A 157 10.31 -5.82 -12.12
CA LEU A 157 11.11 -6.83 -12.86
C LEU A 157 12.16 -7.48 -11.94
N ARG A 158 12.95 -6.67 -11.22
CA ARG A 158 13.98 -7.18 -10.31
C ARG A 158 13.37 -8.01 -9.17
N GLU A 159 12.30 -7.52 -8.57
CA GLU A 159 11.62 -8.22 -7.49
C GLU A 159 10.99 -9.52 -7.95
N ALA A 160 10.37 -9.55 -9.14
CA ALA A 160 9.83 -10.75 -9.75
C ALA A 160 10.94 -11.81 -9.97
N ARG A 161 12.07 -11.40 -10.54
CA ARG A 161 13.24 -12.26 -10.73
C ARG A 161 13.81 -12.78 -9.39
N GLU A 162 13.93 -11.93 -8.39
CA GLU A 162 14.41 -12.33 -7.06
C GLU A 162 13.47 -13.33 -6.39
N ALA A 163 12.17 -13.23 -6.65
CA ALA A 163 11.14 -14.15 -6.18
C ALA A 163 10.98 -15.40 -7.05
N ASN A 164 11.83 -15.61 -8.07
CA ASN A 164 11.75 -16.71 -9.05
C ASN A 164 10.47 -16.71 -9.92
N ALA A 165 9.85 -15.53 -10.11
CA ALA A 165 8.77 -15.31 -11.07
C ALA A 165 9.36 -14.88 -12.43
N ASP A 166 10.22 -15.75 -13.00
CA ASP A 166 11.06 -15.43 -14.15
C ASP A 166 10.22 -15.13 -15.42
N ASP A 167 9.09 -15.83 -15.60
CA ASP A 167 8.15 -15.57 -16.71
C ASP A 167 7.61 -14.14 -16.68
N VAL A 168 7.22 -13.64 -15.51
CA VAL A 168 6.72 -12.27 -15.34
C VAL A 168 7.85 -11.26 -15.52
N ALA A 169 9.04 -11.56 -15.00
CA ALA A 169 10.20 -10.70 -15.18
C ALA A 169 10.56 -10.57 -16.67
N GLU A 170 10.49 -11.67 -17.44
CA GLU A 170 10.71 -11.66 -18.88
C GLU A 170 9.62 -10.87 -19.62
N GLU A 171 8.36 -11.03 -19.26
CA GLU A 171 7.24 -10.28 -19.83
C GLU A 171 7.42 -8.77 -19.63
N ILE A 172 7.80 -8.33 -18.43
CA ILE A 172 8.07 -6.91 -18.13
C ILE A 172 9.25 -6.41 -18.94
N GLY A 173 10.35 -7.19 -19.02
CA GLY A 173 11.53 -6.82 -19.78
C GLY A 173 11.24 -6.66 -21.27
N ASN A 174 10.51 -7.60 -21.87
CA ASN A 174 10.09 -7.53 -23.26
C ASN A 174 9.18 -6.34 -23.52
N PHE A 175 8.22 -6.06 -22.64
CA PHE A 175 7.41 -4.84 -22.74
C PHE A 175 8.28 -3.59 -22.72
N LEU A 176 9.22 -3.47 -21.79
CA LEU A 176 10.11 -2.32 -21.72
C LEU A 176 10.95 -2.14 -23.00
N LEU A 177 11.43 -3.23 -23.61
CA LEU A 177 12.20 -3.15 -24.87
C LEU A 177 11.38 -2.59 -26.04
N THR A 178 10.05 -2.68 -26.01
CA THR A 178 9.18 -2.03 -26.99
C THR A 178 9.10 -0.52 -26.81
N GLN A 179 9.42 0.01 -25.62
CA GLN A 179 9.32 1.43 -25.24
C GLN A 179 10.60 2.21 -25.61
N LYS A 180 10.98 2.18 -26.89
CA LYS A 180 12.28 2.71 -27.40
C LYS A 180 12.56 4.15 -26.97
N THR A 181 11.57 5.04 -27.02
CA THR A 181 11.74 6.46 -26.67
C THR A 181 12.06 6.64 -25.19
N ALA A 182 11.31 5.99 -24.32
CA ALA A 182 11.51 6.06 -22.87
C ALA A 182 12.85 5.44 -22.46
N LEU A 183 13.24 4.32 -23.08
CA LEU A 183 14.53 3.65 -22.85
C LEU A 183 15.72 4.51 -23.26
N SER A 184 15.67 5.13 -24.44
CA SER A 184 16.77 5.97 -24.95
C SER A 184 16.94 7.22 -24.08
N GLN A 185 15.87 7.89 -23.71
CA GLN A 185 15.90 9.07 -22.86
C GLN A 185 16.42 8.76 -21.43
N GLN A 186 16.12 7.59 -20.90
CA GLN A 186 16.46 7.22 -19.52
C GLN A 186 17.70 6.30 -19.44
N ARG A 187 18.42 6.09 -20.55
CA ARG A 187 19.57 5.16 -20.63
C ARG A 187 19.24 3.76 -20.06
N GLY A 188 17.99 3.32 -20.24
CA GLY A 188 17.45 2.11 -19.60
C GLY A 188 17.70 0.83 -20.38
N THR A 189 18.01 0.88 -21.67
CA THR A 189 18.12 -0.30 -22.55
C THR A 189 19.11 -1.33 -22.00
N ASN A 190 20.33 -0.91 -21.67
CA ASN A 190 21.35 -1.81 -21.13
C ASN A 190 20.93 -2.41 -19.78
N THR A 191 20.21 -1.65 -18.95
CA THR A 191 19.70 -2.15 -17.67
C THR A 191 18.65 -3.24 -17.89
N VAL A 192 17.71 -3.04 -18.80
CA VAL A 192 16.69 -4.06 -19.14
C VAL A 192 17.35 -5.32 -19.70
N LEU A 193 18.28 -5.19 -20.66
CA LEU A 193 18.97 -6.32 -21.24
C LEU A 193 19.80 -7.09 -20.20
N LEU A 194 20.44 -6.39 -19.26
CA LEU A 194 21.18 -7.02 -18.17
C LEU A 194 20.26 -7.81 -17.25
N GLU A 195 19.10 -7.27 -16.87
CA GLU A 195 18.15 -7.97 -16.01
C GLU A 195 17.53 -9.19 -16.72
N LEU A 196 17.22 -9.10 -18.03
CA LEU A 196 16.77 -10.24 -18.83
C LEU A 196 17.85 -11.31 -18.96
N GLY A 197 19.12 -10.91 -19.19
CA GLY A 197 20.24 -11.86 -19.22
C GLY A 197 20.36 -12.68 -17.94
N LYS A 198 20.17 -12.06 -16.79
CA LYS A 198 20.15 -12.76 -15.48
C LYS A 198 19.01 -13.77 -15.35
N CYS A 199 17.81 -13.49 -15.91
CA CYS A 199 16.71 -14.45 -15.96
C CYS A 199 17.11 -15.68 -16.76
N HIS A 200 17.66 -15.50 -17.97
CA HIS A 200 18.06 -16.59 -18.85
C HIS A 200 19.20 -17.46 -18.32
N GLU A 201 20.21 -16.85 -17.66
CA GLU A 201 21.31 -17.61 -17.03
C GLU A 201 20.78 -18.52 -15.93
N LYS A 202 19.83 -18.04 -15.13
CA LYS A 202 19.21 -18.81 -14.06
C LYS A 202 18.41 -19.98 -14.59
N THR A 203 17.62 -19.77 -15.64
CA THR A 203 16.82 -20.81 -16.30
C THR A 203 17.71 -21.90 -16.90
N LYS A 204 18.83 -21.54 -17.56
CA LYS A 204 19.81 -22.50 -18.09
C LYS A 204 20.50 -23.32 -16.99
N ASN A 205 20.87 -22.69 -15.89
CA ASN A 205 21.49 -23.39 -14.76
C ASN A 205 20.51 -24.38 -14.09
N HIS A 206 19.21 -24.04 -14.01
CA HIS A 206 18.20 -24.99 -13.53
C HIS A 206 18.03 -26.20 -14.46
N ALA A 207 18.01 -26.00 -15.78
CA ALA A 207 17.93 -27.10 -16.74
C ALA A 207 19.13 -28.05 -16.64
N ALA A 208 20.34 -27.51 -16.46
CA ALA A 208 21.58 -28.30 -16.35
C ALA A 208 21.72 -29.08 -15.03
N ILE A 209 20.90 -28.82 -14.00
CA ILE A 209 20.90 -29.58 -12.74
C ILE A 209 19.99 -30.82 -12.83
N PHE A 210 19.07 -30.84 -13.79
CA PHE A 210 18.09 -31.94 -13.98
C PHE A 210 18.41 -32.84 -15.20
N GLU A 211 19.48 -32.57 -15.94
CA GLU A 211 20.10 -33.48 -16.90
C GLU A 211 21.26 -34.25 -16.23
#